data_b22e0fafcee3f4584ed53a8bbbfd83bc
#
_entry.id   b22e0fafcee3f4584ed53a8bbbfd83bc
#
_cell.length_a   1.000
_cell.length_b   1.000
_cell.length_c   1.000
_cell.angle_alpha   90.00
_cell.angle_beta   90.00
_cell.angle_gamma   90.00
#
_symmetry.space_group_name_H-M   'P 1'
#
loop_
_entity.id
_entity.type
_entity.pdbx_description
1 polymer ?
#
loop_
_entity_poly.entity_id
_entity_poly.type
_entity_poly.pdbx_seq_one_letter_code
_entity_poly.pdbx_strand_id
1 'polypeptide(L)'
;MRHGSIIESPRRDIQTTTESPRHILVVDDDPMVCMAIEVCLERHGFEVTIADGGETGLRALQDVVFDLMIVDIFMPHMRGFESIRIFHERAPTVPLIAMSGYAFANLDSPAPDFLRMALELGAARCLRKPFTPTALLTVVNECLTEARSRFASAV
;
A
#
# COMPACT_ATOMS: atom_id res chain seq x y z
N MET A 1 10.01 -21.15 -63.48
CA MET A 1 10.68 -20.90 -62.22
C MET A 1 10.06 -19.69 -61.52
N ARG A 2 9.29 -19.93 -60.49
CA ARG A 2 8.69 -18.87 -59.73
C ARG A 2 9.37 -18.81 -58.35
N HIS A 3 10.11 -17.75 -58.10
CA HIS A 3 10.67 -17.47 -56.79
C HIS A 3 9.59 -16.88 -55.91
N GLY A 4 9.10 -17.67 -54.94
CA GLY A 4 8.22 -17.19 -53.91
C GLY A 4 9.03 -16.42 -52.87
N SER A 5 8.84 -15.11 -52.83
CA SER A 5 9.31 -14.29 -51.73
C SER A 5 8.53 -14.61 -50.49
N ILE A 6 9.15 -15.28 -49.54
CA ILE A 6 8.60 -15.41 -48.18
C ILE A 6 8.77 -14.05 -47.50
N ILE A 7 7.66 -13.33 -47.36
CA ILE A 7 7.66 -12.12 -46.55
C ILE A 7 7.60 -12.59 -45.08
N GLU A 8 8.77 -12.63 -44.44
CA GLU A 8 8.82 -12.77 -42.98
C GLU A 8 8.24 -11.53 -42.35
N SER A 9 7.08 -11.70 -41.73
CA SER A 9 6.50 -10.67 -40.88
C SER A 9 7.43 -10.45 -39.69
N PRO A 10 7.75 -9.19 -39.33
CA PRO A 10 8.55 -8.94 -38.14
C PRO A 10 7.78 -9.43 -36.91
N ARG A 11 8.35 -10.40 -36.24
CA ARG A 11 7.91 -10.78 -34.90
C ARG A 11 8.01 -9.53 -34.04
N ARG A 12 6.88 -9.00 -33.63
CA ARG A 12 6.87 -8.00 -32.54
C ARG A 12 7.42 -8.70 -31.32
N ASP A 13 8.65 -8.42 -31.00
CA ASP A 13 9.18 -8.73 -29.69
C ASP A 13 8.33 -7.94 -28.69
N ILE A 14 7.34 -8.62 -28.11
CA ILE A 14 6.66 -8.15 -26.94
C ILE A 14 7.74 -8.22 -25.85
N GLN A 15 8.44 -7.12 -25.66
CA GLN A 15 9.23 -6.92 -24.47
C GLN A 15 8.24 -6.86 -23.32
N THR A 16 7.92 -8.02 -22.77
CA THR A 16 7.36 -8.10 -21.46
C THR A 16 8.43 -7.57 -20.52
N THR A 17 8.39 -6.29 -20.23
CA THR A 17 9.11 -5.75 -19.09
C THR A 17 8.52 -6.45 -17.87
N THR A 18 9.19 -7.51 -17.43
CA THR A 18 8.91 -8.16 -16.16
C THR A 18 9.39 -7.22 -15.07
N GLU A 19 8.63 -6.14 -14.84
CA GLU A 19 8.79 -5.37 -13.62
C GLU A 19 8.46 -6.33 -12.46
N SER A 20 9.35 -6.41 -11.47
CA SER A 20 9.08 -7.15 -10.25
C SER A 20 7.78 -6.65 -9.64
N PRO A 21 6.89 -7.55 -9.16
CA PRO A 21 5.65 -7.13 -8.53
C PRO A 21 5.96 -6.20 -7.36
N ARG A 22 5.14 -5.15 -7.20
CA ARG A 22 5.27 -4.24 -6.08
C ARG A 22 4.86 -4.93 -4.80
N HIS A 23 5.64 -4.71 -3.77
CA HIS A 23 5.49 -5.36 -2.49
C HIS A 23 4.84 -4.42 -1.48
N ILE A 24 3.74 -4.84 -0.89
CA ILE A 24 2.94 -4.06 0.06
C ILE A 24 2.97 -4.75 1.43
N LEU A 25 3.31 -3.98 2.46
CA LEU A 25 3.20 -4.40 3.86
C LEU A 25 1.82 -4.02 4.39
N VAL A 26 1.11 -4.96 4.97
CA VAL A 26 -0.18 -4.73 5.65
C VAL A 26 -0.03 -5.07 7.12
N VAL A 27 -0.30 -4.10 7.98
CA VAL A 27 -0.18 -4.24 9.43
C VAL A 27 -1.53 -4.00 10.09
N ASP A 28 -2.14 -5.04 10.60
CA ASP A 28 -3.43 -5.02 11.28
C ASP A 28 -3.54 -6.26 12.17
N ASP A 29 -4.08 -6.12 13.37
CA ASP A 29 -4.29 -7.24 14.30
C ASP A 29 -5.55 -8.05 14.01
N ASP A 30 -6.41 -7.59 13.11
CA ASP A 30 -7.60 -8.31 12.66
C ASP A 30 -7.26 -9.22 11.45
N PRO A 31 -7.26 -10.56 11.63
CA PRO A 31 -6.92 -11.47 10.56
C PRO A 31 -7.91 -11.45 9.39
N MET A 32 -9.15 -11.07 9.62
CA MET A 32 -10.17 -10.96 8.56
C MET A 32 -9.89 -9.77 7.64
N VAL A 33 -9.49 -8.65 8.21
CA VAL A 33 -9.09 -7.46 7.45
C VAL A 33 -7.84 -7.75 6.64
N CYS A 34 -6.84 -8.37 7.25
CA CYS A 34 -5.61 -8.78 6.56
C CYS A 34 -5.88 -9.69 5.38
N MET A 35 -6.73 -10.71 5.57
CA MET A 35 -7.08 -11.65 4.50
C MET A 35 -7.81 -10.96 3.35
N ALA A 36 -8.75 -10.09 3.65
CA ALA A 36 -9.50 -9.34 2.63
C ALA A 36 -8.59 -8.46 1.78
N ILE A 37 -7.66 -7.76 2.41
CA ILE A 37 -6.68 -6.91 1.72
C ILE A 37 -5.73 -7.77 0.88
N GLU A 38 -5.19 -8.84 1.44
CA GLU A 38 -4.27 -9.75 0.76
C GLU A 38 -4.89 -10.32 -0.52
N VAL A 39 -6.09 -10.88 -0.42
CA VAL A 39 -6.79 -11.46 -1.57
C VAL A 39 -7.04 -10.40 -2.65
N CYS A 40 -7.49 -9.22 -2.26
CA CYS A 40 -7.76 -8.13 -3.19
C CYS A 40 -6.50 -7.68 -3.94
N LEU A 41 -5.43 -7.43 -3.19
CA LEU A 41 -4.17 -6.91 -3.77
C LEU A 41 -3.45 -7.97 -4.60
N GLU A 42 -3.40 -9.21 -4.16
CA GLU A 42 -2.75 -10.30 -4.92
C GLU A 42 -3.44 -10.56 -6.25
N ARG A 43 -4.77 -10.46 -6.30
CA ARG A 43 -5.54 -10.55 -7.56
C ARG A 43 -5.19 -9.46 -8.57
N HIS A 44 -4.64 -8.35 -8.10
CA HIS A 44 -4.23 -7.22 -8.93
C HIS A 44 -2.71 -7.16 -9.16
N GLY A 45 -2.01 -8.25 -8.90
CA GLY A 45 -0.60 -8.41 -9.21
C GLY A 45 0.37 -7.87 -8.18
N PHE A 46 -0.10 -7.50 -7.00
CA PHE A 46 0.76 -7.09 -5.88
C PHE A 46 1.26 -8.28 -5.09
N GLU A 47 2.44 -8.18 -4.55
CA GLU A 47 2.97 -9.07 -3.54
C GLU A 47 2.67 -8.49 -2.16
N VAL A 48 2.15 -9.29 -1.24
CA VAL A 48 1.65 -8.80 0.06
C VAL A 48 2.33 -9.55 1.20
N THR A 49 2.83 -8.81 2.16
CA THR A 49 3.30 -9.33 3.45
C THR A 49 2.35 -8.84 4.54
N ILE A 50 1.83 -9.77 5.33
CA ILE A 50 0.94 -9.49 6.45
C ILE A 50 1.73 -9.50 7.76
N ALA A 51 1.52 -8.49 8.58
CA ALA A 51 1.98 -8.43 9.96
C ALA A 51 0.78 -8.22 10.89
N ASP A 52 0.73 -8.98 11.97
CA ASP A 52 -0.40 -9.01 12.91
C ASP A 52 -0.32 -7.95 14.01
N GLY A 53 0.71 -7.14 14.01
CA GLY A 53 0.91 -6.08 14.97
C GLY A 53 2.14 -5.21 14.71
N GLY A 54 2.37 -4.27 15.61
CA GLY A 54 3.47 -3.32 15.46
C GLY A 54 4.84 -3.97 15.45
N GLU A 55 5.10 -4.90 16.35
CA GLU A 55 6.39 -5.57 16.45
C GLU A 55 6.72 -6.39 15.20
N THR A 56 5.79 -7.21 14.75
CA THR A 56 5.95 -8.03 13.53
C THR A 56 6.08 -7.17 12.29
N GLY A 57 5.36 -6.06 12.21
CA GLY A 57 5.44 -5.10 11.11
C GLY A 57 6.79 -4.39 11.05
N LEU A 58 7.31 -3.93 12.18
CA LEU A 58 8.63 -3.30 12.25
C LEU A 58 9.75 -4.28 11.93
N ARG A 59 9.60 -5.52 12.32
CA ARG A 59 10.55 -6.58 11.96
C ARG A 59 10.56 -6.84 10.46
N ALA A 60 9.39 -6.86 9.82
CA ALA A 60 9.27 -7.01 8.38
C ALA A 60 10.01 -5.88 7.63
N LEU A 61 9.97 -4.65 8.12
CA LEU A 61 10.70 -3.52 7.54
C LEU A 61 12.22 -3.68 7.58
N GLN A 62 12.75 -4.47 8.52
CA GLN A 62 14.18 -4.76 8.59
C GLN A 62 14.64 -5.74 7.50
N ASP A 63 13.76 -6.66 7.10
CA ASP A 63 14.10 -7.78 6.23
C ASP A 63 13.73 -7.55 4.77
N VAL A 64 12.73 -6.70 4.50
CA VAL A 64 12.15 -6.51 3.17
C VAL A 64 12.00 -5.03 2.85
N VAL A 65 12.29 -4.67 1.61
CA VAL A 65 11.98 -3.34 1.06
C VAL A 65 10.57 -3.36 0.48
N PHE A 66 9.70 -2.50 1.01
CA PHE A 66 8.32 -2.36 0.55
C PHE A 66 8.14 -1.11 -0.30
N ASP A 67 7.19 -1.19 -1.23
CA ASP A 67 6.78 -0.05 -2.07
C ASP A 67 5.67 0.78 -1.42
N LEU A 68 4.93 0.17 -0.50
CA LEU A 68 3.80 0.77 0.22
C LEU A 68 3.57 0.07 1.55
N MET A 69 3.10 0.82 2.54
CA MET A 69 2.63 0.29 3.82
C MET A 69 1.16 0.66 4.04
N ILE A 70 0.37 -0.29 4.51
CA ILE A 70 -1.00 -0.06 4.98
C ILE A 70 -1.04 -0.43 6.46
N VAL A 71 -1.25 0.54 7.32
CA VAL A 71 -1.08 0.39 8.76
C VAL A 71 -2.36 0.79 9.50
N ASP A 72 -2.88 -0.14 10.32
CA ASP A 72 -3.99 0.17 11.23
C ASP A 72 -3.52 1.12 12.33
N ILE A 73 -4.36 2.09 12.64
CA ILE A 73 -4.07 3.07 13.69
C ILE A 73 -4.27 2.48 15.10
N PHE A 74 -5.25 1.59 15.23
CA PHE A 74 -5.56 0.98 16.52
C PHE A 74 -5.06 -0.44 16.61
N MET A 75 -3.86 -0.58 17.15
CA MET A 75 -3.30 -1.89 17.47
C MET A 75 -3.02 -1.99 18.97
N PRO A 76 -3.18 -3.20 19.57
CA PRO A 76 -2.74 -3.44 20.94
C PRO A 76 -1.28 -3.01 21.14
N HIS A 77 -0.98 -2.42 22.29
CA HIS A 77 0.36 -1.94 22.66
C HIS A 77 0.89 -0.72 21.90
N MET A 78 0.10 -0.16 20.98
CA MET A 78 0.40 1.13 20.36
C MET A 78 -0.71 2.13 20.68
N ARG A 79 -0.33 3.30 21.18
CA ARG A 79 -1.29 4.32 21.59
C ARG A 79 -1.66 5.22 20.42
N GLY A 80 -2.96 5.23 20.05
CA GLY A 80 -3.51 6.17 19.07
C GLY A 80 -2.71 6.22 17.77
N PHE A 81 -2.24 7.40 17.42
CA PHE A 81 -1.50 7.63 16.18
C PHE A 81 -0.02 7.24 16.21
N GLU A 82 0.46 6.65 17.29
CA GLU A 82 1.87 6.28 17.46
C GLU A 82 2.34 5.32 16.36
N SER A 83 1.46 4.42 15.91
CA SER A 83 1.77 3.49 14.82
C SER A 83 2.17 4.21 13.53
N ILE A 84 1.45 5.25 13.13
CA ILE A 84 1.77 6.03 11.93
C ILE A 84 3.16 6.65 12.06
N ARG A 85 3.42 7.30 13.19
CA ARG A 85 4.70 7.97 13.45
C ARG A 85 5.87 6.99 13.40
N ILE A 86 5.77 5.86 14.10
CA ILE A 86 6.84 4.88 14.19
C ILE A 86 7.13 4.23 12.83
N PHE A 87 6.10 3.80 12.10
CA PHE A 87 6.29 3.19 10.79
C PHE A 87 6.85 4.18 9.78
N HIS A 88 6.37 5.43 9.81
CA HIS A 88 6.92 6.46 8.94
C HIS A 88 8.39 6.79 9.26
N GLU A 89 8.76 6.89 10.52
CA GLU A 89 10.15 7.12 10.94
C GLU A 89 11.09 5.99 10.53
N ARG A 90 10.60 4.74 10.56
CA ARG A 90 11.40 3.56 10.19
C ARG A 90 11.57 3.39 8.68
N ALA A 91 10.63 3.86 7.89
CA ALA A 91 10.65 3.78 6.44
C ALA A 91 10.14 5.09 5.82
N PRO A 92 10.89 6.20 5.95
CA PRO A 92 10.39 7.52 5.59
C PRO A 92 10.16 7.73 4.09
N THR A 93 10.76 6.91 3.24
CA THR A 93 10.58 6.98 1.79
C THR A 93 9.45 6.11 1.27
N VAL A 94 8.89 5.23 2.11
CA VAL A 94 7.79 4.35 1.75
C VAL A 94 6.47 5.03 2.09
N PRO A 95 5.57 5.23 1.11
CA PRO A 95 4.27 5.84 1.37
C PRO A 95 3.45 4.95 2.32
N LEU A 96 2.73 5.59 3.23
CA LEU A 96 1.93 4.93 4.26
C LEU A 96 0.47 5.31 4.13
N ILE A 97 -0.41 4.32 4.03
CA ILE A 97 -1.85 4.47 4.13
C ILE A 97 -2.26 4.11 5.56
N ALA A 98 -2.88 5.05 6.27
CA ALA A 98 -3.41 4.82 7.60
C ALA A 98 -4.83 4.26 7.51
N MET A 99 -5.11 3.16 8.22
CA MET A 99 -6.46 2.62 8.32
C MET A 99 -7.11 3.04 9.63
N SER A 100 -8.36 3.54 9.56
CA SER A 100 -9.18 3.87 10.71
C SER A 100 -10.29 2.86 10.92
N GLY A 101 -10.46 2.40 12.16
CA GLY A 101 -11.54 1.49 12.54
C GLY A 101 -12.86 2.19 12.86
N TYR A 102 -13.86 1.37 13.16
CA TYR A 102 -15.23 1.79 13.51
C TYR A 102 -15.35 2.75 14.70
N ALA A 103 -14.39 2.72 15.62
CA ALA A 103 -14.46 3.52 16.85
C ALA A 103 -14.51 5.03 16.58
N PHE A 104 -14.01 5.48 15.43
CA PHE A 104 -14.08 6.90 15.03
C PHE A 104 -15.33 7.27 14.24
N ALA A 105 -16.01 6.30 13.64
CA ALA A 105 -17.26 6.57 12.91
C ALA A 105 -18.44 6.94 13.82
N ASN A 106 -18.37 6.56 15.10
CA ASN A 106 -19.43 6.77 16.10
C ASN A 106 -19.16 7.91 17.09
N LEU A 107 -18.02 8.57 16.99
CA LEU A 107 -17.79 9.77 17.77
C LEU A 107 -18.38 10.95 17.00
N ASP A 108 -19.25 11.72 17.68
CA ASP A 108 -19.78 13.01 17.19
C ASP A 108 -18.67 14.05 16.98
N SER A 109 -17.44 13.59 16.87
CA SER A 109 -16.28 14.40 16.62
C SER A 109 -16.09 14.56 15.10
N PRO A 110 -15.89 15.76 14.62
CA PRO A 110 -15.74 15.99 13.19
C PRO A 110 -14.55 15.21 12.63
N ALA A 111 -14.85 14.33 11.67
CA ALA A 111 -13.89 13.53 10.91
C ALA A 111 -12.69 14.30 10.30
N PRO A 112 -12.73 15.64 10.10
CA PRO A 112 -11.60 16.40 9.57
C PRO A 112 -10.33 16.35 10.41
N ASP A 113 -10.44 16.30 11.73
CA ASP A 113 -9.27 16.37 12.61
C ASP A 113 -8.44 15.09 12.59
N PHE A 114 -9.09 13.93 12.40
CA PHE A 114 -8.44 12.64 12.31
C PHE A 114 -7.56 12.52 11.05
N LEU A 115 -8.12 12.82 9.88
CA LEU A 115 -7.41 12.80 8.61
C LEU A 115 -6.21 13.75 8.66
N ARG A 116 -6.42 14.95 9.18
CA ARG A 116 -5.38 15.95 9.34
C ARG A 116 -4.24 15.45 10.22
N MET A 117 -4.54 14.87 11.38
CA MET A 117 -3.55 14.33 12.29
C MET A 117 -2.74 13.20 11.66
N ALA A 118 -3.40 12.29 10.96
CA ALA A 118 -2.73 11.20 10.26
C ALA A 118 -1.74 11.73 9.20
N LEU A 119 -2.16 12.71 8.41
CA LEU A 119 -1.32 13.34 7.40
C LEU A 119 -0.14 14.09 8.02
N GLU A 120 -0.35 14.80 9.12
CA GLU A 120 0.73 15.50 9.85
C GLU A 120 1.78 14.54 10.40
N LEU A 121 1.39 13.31 10.75
CA LEU A 121 2.30 12.29 11.26
C LEU A 121 3.03 11.49 10.17
N GLY A 122 2.73 11.74 8.91
CA GLY A 122 3.42 11.17 7.79
C GLY A 122 2.62 10.21 6.92
N ALA A 123 1.33 10.01 7.18
CA ALA A 123 0.48 9.24 6.29
C ALA A 123 0.27 9.98 4.97
N ALA A 124 0.38 9.26 3.85
CA ALA A 124 0.09 9.83 2.53
C ALA A 124 -1.41 9.88 2.26
N ARG A 125 -2.15 8.88 2.74
CA ARG A 125 -3.60 8.72 2.60
C ARG A 125 -4.19 8.03 3.83
N CYS A 126 -5.50 8.14 3.97
CA CYS A 126 -6.28 7.40 4.97
C CYS A 126 -7.34 6.54 4.30
N LEU A 127 -7.60 5.38 4.88
CA LEU A 127 -8.62 4.44 4.45
C LEU A 127 -9.52 4.11 5.63
N ARG A 128 -10.82 4.41 5.51
CA ARG A 128 -11.79 4.14 6.59
C ARG A 128 -12.37 2.74 6.45
N LYS A 129 -12.36 1.99 7.53
CA LYS A 129 -13.04 0.70 7.62
C LYS A 129 -14.54 0.90 7.93
N PRO A 130 -15.45 0.14 7.32
CA PRO A 130 -15.21 -0.82 6.25
C PRO A 130 -14.98 -0.12 4.91
N PHE A 131 -14.12 -0.69 4.08
CA PHE A 131 -13.84 -0.19 2.74
C PHE A 131 -14.19 -1.23 1.67
N THR A 132 -14.51 -0.76 0.48
CA THR A 132 -14.71 -1.62 -0.67
C THR A 132 -13.38 -1.98 -1.33
N PRO A 133 -13.31 -3.09 -2.11
CA PRO A 133 -12.12 -3.39 -2.92
C PRO A 133 -11.74 -2.24 -3.85
N THR A 134 -12.71 -1.56 -4.44
CA THR A 134 -12.47 -0.40 -5.31
C THR A 134 -11.81 0.75 -4.54
N ALA A 135 -12.28 1.08 -3.35
CA ALA A 135 -11.70 2.12 -2.52
C ALA A 135 -10.25 1.80 -2.13
N LEU A 136 -9.97 0.55 -1.74
CA LEU A 136 -8.62 0.09 -1.44
C LEU A 136 -7.69 0.25 -2.63
N LEU A 137 -8.07 -0.26 -3.78
CA LEU A 137 -7.26 -0.20 -4.99
C LEU A 137 -7.02 1.23 -5.48
N THR A 138 -8.02 2.09 -5.39
CA THR A 138 -7.90 3.50 -5.76
C THR A 138 -6.83 4.18 -4.91
N VAL A 139 -6.88 4.03 -3.60
CA VAL A 139 -5.93 4.65 -2.68
C VAL A 139 -4.51 4.09 -2.88
N VAL A 140 -4.39 2.78 -3.04
CA VAL A 140 -3.10 2.12 -3.32
C VAL A 140 -2.48 2.65 -4.61
N ASN A 141 -3.24 2.69 -5.69
CA ASN A 141 -2.74 3.17 -6.99
C ASN A 141 -2.38 4.65 -6.96
N GLU A 142 -3.15 5.49 -6.28
CA GLU A 142 -2.82 6.90 -6.09
C GLU A 142 -1.50 7.09 -5.35
N CYS A 143 -1.28 6.38 -4.27
CA CYS A 143 -0.03 6.43 -3.49
C CYS A 143 1.17 5.99 -4.31
N LEU A 144 1.06 4.92 -5.07
CA LEU A 144 2.14 4.39 -5.89
C LEU A 144 2.46 5.32 -7.06
N THR A 145 1.46 5.93 -7.67
CA THR A 145 1.64 6.91 -8.76
C THR A 145 2.33 8.19 -8.26
N GLU A 146 1.92 8.72 -7.13
CA GLU A 146 2.54 9.90 -6.51
C GLU A 146 4.00 9.65 -6.11
N ALA A 147 4.30 8.49 -5.56
CA ALA A 147 5.67 8.10 -5.22
C ALA A 147 6.58 8.07 -6.44
N ARG A 148 6.11 7.54 -7.58
CA ARG A 148 6.84 7.58 -8.85
C ARG A 148 7.11 9.01 -9.33
N SER A 149 6.13 9.89 -9.24
CA SER A 149 6.26 11.29 -9.66
C SER A 149 7.31 12.05 -8.85
N ARG A 150 7.40 11.78 -7.55
CA ARG A 150 8.41 12.39 -6.67
C ARG A 150 9.83 11.96 -7.03
N PHE A 151 10.04 10.70 -7.36
CA PHE A 151 11.36 10.21 -7.81
C PHE A 151 11.73 10.77 -9.18
N ALA A 152 10.79 10.92 -10.09
CA ALA A 152 11.03 11.52 -11.41
C ALA A 152 11.39 13.01 -11.33
N SER A 153 10.86 13.75 -10.35
CA SER A 153 11.12 15.18 -10.14
C SER A 153 12.45 15.48 -9.42
N ALA A 154 13.06 14.48 -8.79
CA ALA A 154 14.29 14.61 -8.03
C ALA A 154 15.58 14.39 -8.87
N VAL A 155 15.42 14.14 -10.16
CA VAL A 155 16.55 13.90 -11.09
C VAL A 155 16.84 15.17 -11.89
#